data_986ce41b4844b8f2dc23c89e1e9b1473
#
_entry.id   986ce41b4844b8f2dc23c89e1e9b1473
#
_cell.length_a   1.000
_cell.length_b   1.000
_cell.length_c   1.000
_cell.angle_alpha   90.00
_cell.angle_beta   90.00
_cell.angle_gamma   90.00
#
_symmetry.space_group_name_H-M   'P 1'
#
loop_
_entity.id
_entity.type
_entity.pdbx_description
1 polymer ?
#
loop_
_entity_poly.entity_id
_entity_poly.type
_entity_poly.pdbx_seq_one_letter_code
_entity_poly.pdbx_strand_id
1 'polypeptide(L)'
;AGEDIGAPCRVAGIEMDLAVEHLRTMAVEVPQVEGKSPYGTVAAIFPYDAPAVMLARVGGAAILGGNRFRFSFSSQTPRTARLMAEVVAPFPEFEAVVGMDNHHFGEQCVRDPLVRVLFISGGGEVGAVYAREAHAFDKLFFAGPSGLPPVILFRDAPLKEAVPFVVRRAFLNGGQYCTTLKRAYIHRDIFAEARKLILAQMAEIRVGDPGDPLTWIGPIRVERTRALLDRALAALDGAKFLVPYRREGEWQGPFLVETPEPPDLELFGPFLALTPAASDGEAVTRVLQSRYPFLVSFFGAPPPGTKEKFQETFGMVYDNPDFLFTPLRLPFGGRGESGWILEQRDGQTVKRDGAFNYSAELVRN
;
A
#
# COMPACT_ATOMS: atom_id res chain seq x y z
N ALA A 1 -3.52 -11.16 12.60
CA ALA A 1 -3.33 -9.70 12.39
C ALA A 1 -3.78 -8.90 13.63
N GLY A 2 -4.97 -9.15 14.18
CA GLY A 2 -5.45 -8.44 15.39
C GLY A 2 -4.49 -8.54 16.58
N GLU A 3 -3.99 -9.73 16.86
CA GLU A 3 -3.05 -9.95 17.96
C GLU A 3 -1.63 -9.48 17.66
N ASP A 4 -1.20 -9.52 16.40
CA ASP A 4 0.14 -9.12 16.01
C ASP A 4 0.28 -7.59 15.92
N ILE A 5 -0.59 -6.94 15.15
CA ILE A 5 -0.45 -5.52 14.78
C ILE A 5 -1.62 -4.65 15.25
N GLY A 6 -2.61 -5.23 15.93
CA GLY A 6 -3.80 -4.52 16.37
C GLY A 6 -4.84 -4.28 15.27
N ALA A 7 -4.77 -4.98 14.13
CA ALA A 7 -5.72 -4.81 13.05
C ALA A 7 -7.15 -5.19 13.51
N PRO A 8 -8.17 -4.33 13.32
CA PRO A 8 -9.55 -4.65 13.66
C PRO A 8 -10.06 -5.89 12.91
N CYS A 9 -10.82 -6.76 13.58
CA CYS A 9 -11.36 -7.99 13.01
C CYS A 9 -12.19 -7.73 11.74
N ARG A 10 -12.92 -6.62 11.71
CA ARG A 10 -13.67 -6.15 10.54
C ARG A 10 -12.75 -5.91 9.33
N VAL A 11 -11.60 -5.27 9.54
CA VAL A 11 -10.64 -4.98 8.47
C VAL A 11 -9.95 -6.25 8.01
N ALA A 12 -9.53 -7.10 8.95
CA ALA A 12 -8.94 -8.41 8.63
C ALA A 12 -9.92 -9.32 7.87
N GLY A 13 -11.23 -9.28 8.21
CA GLY A 13 -12.27 -10.01 7.48
C GLY A 13 -12.38 -9.57 6.03
N ILE A 14 -12.45 -8.26 5.78
CA ILE A 14 -12.51 -7.72 4.41
C ILE A 14 -11.23 -8.09 3.63
N GLU A 15 -10.06 -8.05 4.25
CA GLU A 15 -8.80 -8.47 3.62
C GLU A 15 -8.86 -9.95 3.18
N MET A 16 -9.35 -10.82 4.04
CA MET A 16 -9.51 -12.24 3.72
C MET A 16 -10.54 -12.48 2.62
N ASP A 17 -11.68 -11.80 2.65
CA ASP A 17 -12.71 -11.91 1.61
C ASP A 17 -12.17 -11.49 0.24
N LEU A 18 -11.42 -10.40 0.18
CA LEU A 18 -10.76 -9.94 -1.04
C LEU A 18 -9.72 -10.94 -1.55
N ALA A 19 -8.91 -11.52 -0.66
CA ALA A 19 -7.92 -12.52 -1.03
C ALA A 19 -8.58 -13.78 -1.60
N VAL A 20 -9.63 -14.29 -0.94
CA VAL A 20 -10.40 -15.46 -1.37
C VAL A 20 -11.10 -15.20 -2.71
N GLU A 21 -11.75 -14.05 -2.85
CA GLU A 21 -12.45 -13.68 -4.11
C GLU A 21 -11.46 -13.56 -5.26
N HIS A 22 -10.30 -12.93 -5.04
CA HIS A 22 -9.26 -12.85 -6.06
C HIS A 22 -8.82 -14.22 -6.54
N LEU A 23 -8.48 -15.14 -5.62
CA LEU A 23 -8.04 -16.50 -5.97
C LEU A 23 -9.14 -17.30 -6.68
N ARG A 24 -10.39 -17.21 -6.23
CA ARG A 24 -11.53 -17.90 -6.88
C ARG A 24 -11.76 -17.44 -8.31
N THR A 25 -11.46 -16.20 -8.61
CA THR A 25 -11.74 -15.58 -9.90
C THR A 25 -10.48 -15.40 -10.76
N MET A 26 -9.35 -15.98 -10.33
CA MET A 26 -8.05 -15.78 -10.96
C MET A 26 -7.94 -16.37 -12.36
N ALA A 27 -8.86 -17.27 -12.76
CA ALA A 27 -8.94 -17.79 -14.10
C ALA A 27 -9.06 -16.70 -15.19
N VAL A 28 -9.55 -15.51 -14.87
CA VAL A 28 -9.60 -14.37 -15.81
C VAL A 28 -8.22 -13.84 -16.18
N GLU A 29 -7.19 -14.18 -15.41
CA GLU A 29 -5.80 -13.78 -15.66
C GLU A 29 -5.00 -14.81 -16.49
N VAL A 30 -5.58 -15.97 -16.83
CA VAL A 30 -4.95 -17.00 -17.67
C VAL A 30 -4.38 -16.42 -18.96
N PRO A 31 -5.06 -15.51 -19.70
CA PRO A 31 -4.49 -14.93 -20.92
C PRO A 31 -3.15 -14.18 -20.70
N GLN A 32 -2.85 -13.78 -19.47
CA GLN A 32 -1.58 -13.12 -19.12
C GLN A 32 -0.39 -14.09 -19.10
N VAL A 33 -0.65 -15.39 -18.88
CA VAL A 33 0.38 -16.43 -18.73
C VAL A 33 0.37 -17.45 -19.86
N GLU A 34 -0.67 -17.49 -20.68
CA GLU A 34 -0.82 -18.46 -21.77
C GLU A 34 0.33 -18.35 -22.79
N GLY A 35 0.93 -19.48 -23.14
CA GLY A 35 2.06 -19.54 -24.07
C GLY A 35 3.40 -19.05 -23.50
N LYS A 36 3.44 -18.68 -22.23
CA LYS A 36 4.66 -18.21 -21.56
C LYS A 36 5.27 -19.30 -20.66
N SER A 37 6.50 -19.08 -20.23
CA SER A 37 7.25 -20.01 -19.41
C SER A 37 7.43 -19.48 -17.97
N PRO A 38 7.41 -20.36 -16.94
CA PRO A 38 7.71 -19.94 -15.57
C PRO A 38 9.17 -19.51 -15.42
N TYR A 39 9.43 -18.67 -14.46
CA TYR A 39 10.80 -18.36 -14.02
C TYR A 39 11.43 -19.51 -13.24
N GLY A 40 10.64 -20.32 -12.52
CA GLY A 40 11.06 -21.37 -11.60
C GLY A 40 10.59 -21.09 -10.18
N THR A 41 11.47 -20.60 -9.29
CA THR A 41 11.07 -20.21 -7.95
C THR A 41 10.99 -18.69 -7.84
N VAL A 42 9.83 -18.21 -7.39
CA VAL A 42 9.59 -16.83 -6.96
C VAL A 42 9.71 -16.79 -5.45
N ALA A 43 10.55 -15.90 -4.90
CA ALA A 43 10.64 -15.66 -3.47
C ALA A 43 10.04 -14.32 -3.09
N ALA A 44 9.39 -14.22 -1.90
CA ALA A 44 8.81 -12.99 -1.43
C ALA A 44 9.00 -12.76 0.08
N ILE A 45 9.22 -11.49 0.47
CA ILE A 45 9.08 -11.03 1.85
C ILE A 45 7.85 -10.11 1.89
N PHE A 46 6.82 -10.55 2.62
CA PHE A 46 5.57 -9.81 2.70
C PHE A 46 5.56 -8.80 3.86
N PRO A 47 4.81 -7.71 3.71
CA PRO A 47 4.69 -6.69 4.73
C PRO A 47 3.80 -7.17 5.88
N TYR A 48 3.77 -6.42 6.97
CA TYR A 48 2.92 -6.72 8.12
C TYR A 48 1.46 -6.29 7.93
N ASP A 49 1.19 -5.34 7.05
CA ASP A 49 -0.09 -4.62 6.95
C ASP A 49 -1.15 -5.34 6.09
N ALA A 50 -0.74 -6.12 5.07
CA ALA A 50 -1.66 -6.79 4.15
C ALA A 50 -1.19 -8.21 3.75
N PRO A 51 -0.90 -9.13 4.69
CA PRO A 51 -0.28 -10.41 4.39
C PRO A 51 -1.13 -11.32 3.49
N ALA A 52 -2.44 -11.42 3.75
CA ALA A 52 -3.34 -12.29 2.98
C ALA A 52 -3.55 -11.77 1.55
N VAL A 53 -3.74 -10.47 1.40
CA VAL A 53 -3.88 -9.82 0.08
C VAL A 53 -2.61 -9.99 -0.75
N MET A 54 -1.43 -9.83 -0.14
CA MET A 54 -0.17 -9.96 -0.86
C MET A 54 0.11 -11.42 -1.23
N LEU A 55 -0.19 -12.37 -0.35
CA LEU A 55 -0.12 -13.80 -0.67
C LEU A 55 -1.03 -14.16 -1.83
N ALA A 56 -2.27 -13.70 -1.84
CA ALA A 56 -3.21 -13.96 -2.93
C ALA A 56 -2.74 -13.32 -4.24
N ARG A 57 -2.31 -12.07 -4.20
CA ARG A 57 -1.91 -11.30 -5.39
C ARG A 57 -0.61 -11.80 -6.00
N VAL A 58 0.45 -11.94 -5.21
CA VAL A 58 1.78 -12.31 -5.72
C VAL A 58 1.94 -13.83 -5.76
N GLY A 59 1.55 -14.54 -4.70
CA GLY A 59 1.60 -16.00 -4.64
C GLY A 59 0.66 -16.65 -5.66
N GLY A 60 -0.58 -16.15 -5.74
CA GLY A 60 -1.53 -16.60 -6.75
C GLY A 60 -1.01 -16.44 -8.19
N ALA A 61 -0.46 -15.25 -8.50
CA ALA A 61 0.14 -14.96 -9.81
C ALA A 61 1.34 -15.88 -10.10
N ALA A 62 2.20 -16.13 -9.10
CA ALA A 62 3.32 -17.05 -9.25
C ALA A 62 2.86 -18.48 -9.61
N ILE A 63 1.86 -18.99 -8.89
CA ILE A 63 1.32 -20.34 -9.13
C ILE A 63 0.58 -20.40 -10.48
N LEU A 64 -0.20 -19.39 -10.83
CA LEU A 64 -0.87 -19.30 -12.13
C LEU A 64 0.14 -19.36 -13.28
N GLY A 65 1.30 -18.72 -13.12
CA GLY A 65 2.42 -18.75 -14.07
C GLY A 65 3.25 -20.03 -14.03
N GLY A 66 2.88 -21.06 -13.22
CA GLY A 66 3.60 -22.34 -13.10
C GLY A 66 4.87 -22.28 -12.26
N ASN A 67 5.08 -21.23 -11.46
CA ASN A 67 6.24 -21.11 -10.57
C ASN A 67 6.01 -21.84 -9.24
N ARG A 68 7.10 -22.16 -8.54
CA ARG A 68 7.10 -22.43 -7.10
C ARG A 68 7.15 -21.10 -6.37
N PHE A 69 6.57 -21.06 -5.17
CA PHE A 69 6.49 -19.83 -4.39
C PHE A 69 7.03 -20.01 -2.98
N ARG A 70 8.20 -19.42 -2.69
CA ARG A 70 8.84 -19.41 -1.38
C ARG A 70 8.63 -18.03 -0.72
N PHE A 71 8.16 -17.99 0.50
CA PHE A 71 7.87 -16.69 1.11
C PHE A 71 8.06 -16.66 2.61
N SER A 72 8.33 -15.46 3.12
CA SER A 72 8.36 -15.11 4.53
C SER A 72 7.48 -13.89 4.79
N PHE A 73 7.07 -13.73 6.04
CA PHE A 73 6.30 -12.57 6.48
C PHE A 73 7.16 -11.64 7.34
N SER A 74 6.70 -10.40 7.49
CA SER A 74 7.30 -9.46 8.43
C SER A 74 7.42 -10.08 9.84
N SER A 75 8.54 -9.85 10.52
CA SER A 75 8.74 -10.23 11.91
C SER A 75 7.70 -9.63 12.87
N GLN A 76 6.96 -8.63 12.42
CA GLN A 76 5.87 -8.00 13.17
C GLN A 76 4.57 -8.85 13.19
N THR A 77 4.49 -9.92 12.37
CA THR A 77 3.29 -10.74 12.23
C THR A 77 3.54 -12.25 12.46
N PRO A 78 4.15 -12.66 13.59
CA PRO A 78 4.56 -14.06 13.80
C PRO A 78 3.40 -15.04 13.90
N ARG A 79 2.24 -14.62 14.44
CA ARG A 79 1.05 -15.47 14.52
C ARG A 79 0.37 -15.61 13.18
N THR A 80 0.22 -14.49 12.45
CA THR A 80 -0.30 -14.48 11.09
C THR A 80 0.56 -15.34 10.17
N ALA A 81 1.88 -15.26 10.27
CA ALA A 81 2.81 -16.07 9.51
C ALA A 81 2.58 -17.58 9.71
N ARG A 82 2.40 -18.02 10.96
CA ARG A 82 2.12 -19.44 11.27
C ARG A 82 0.79 -19.89 10.68
N LEU A 83 -0.28 -19.11 10.87
CA LEU A 83 -1.60 -19.44 10.30
C LEU A 83 -1.56 -19.52 8.77
N MET A 84 -0.89 -18.59 8.11
CA MET A 84 -0.75 -18.62 6.64
C MET A 84 0.08 -19.81 6.18
N ALA A 85 1.12 -20.21 6.93
CA ALA A 85 1.89 -21.40 6.64
C ALA A 85 1.03 -22.68 6.74
N GLU A 86 0.16 -22.79 7.74
CA GLU A 86 -0.80 -23.89 7.88
C GLU A 86 -1.80 -23.93 6.71
N VAL A 87 -2.30 -22.78 6.27
CA VAL A 87 -3.23 -22.65 5.13
C VAL A 87 -2.61 -23.15 3.84
N VAL A 88 -1.34 -22.86 3.59
CA VAL A 88 -0.66 -23.28 2.34
C VAL A 88 0.01 -24.64 2.42
N ALA A 89 0.17 -25.24 3.60
CA ALA A 89 0.85 -26.51 3.80
C ALA A 89 0.35 -27.68 2.91
N PRO A 90 -0.95 -27.77 2.55
CA PRO A 90 -1.44 -28.80 1.64
C PRO A 90 -0.98 -28.64 0.18
N PHE A 91 -0.42 -27.49 -0.19
CA PHE A 91 -0.05 -27.17 -1.56
C PHE A 91 1.48 -27.20 -1.73
N PRO A 92 2.06 -28.23 -2.41
CA PRO A 92 3.51 -28.43 -2.50
C PRO A 92 4.25 -27.35 -3.30
N GLU A 93 3.52 -26.53 -4.03
CA GLU A 93 4.07 -25.38 -4.76
C GLU A 93 4.46 -24.23 -3.84
N PHE A 94 3.89 -24.18 -2.61
CA PHE A 94 4.17 -23.14 -1.63
C PHE A 94 5.20 -23.63 -0.60
N GLU A 95 6.15 -22.78 -0.28
CA GLU A 95 7.12 -22.97 0.80
C GLU A 95 7.07 -21.74 1.72
N ALA A 96 6.37 -21.87 2.84
CA ALA A 96 6.29 -20.82 3.86
C ALA A 96 7.46 -20.95 4.84
N VAL A 97 8.29 -19.92 4.95
CA VAL A 97 9.42 -19.86 5.89
C VAL A 97 9.01 -19.02 7.09
N VAL A 98 8.88 -19.65 8.25
CA VAL A 98 8.43 -19.01 9.49
C VAL A 98 9.54 -19.04 10.54
N GLY A 99 9.72 -17.92 11.25
CA GLY A 99 10.69 -17.83 12.35
C GLY A 99 12.13 -17.55 11.92
N MET A 100 12.40 -17.43 10.63
CA MET A 100 13.68 -16.96 10.13
C MET A 100 13.70 -15.44 10.11
N ASP A 101 14.85 -14.85 10.40
CA ASP A 101 15.06 -13.42 10.20
C ASP A 101 14.92 -13.05 8.72
N ASN A 102 14.20 -11.97 8.43
CA ASN A 102 13.90 -11.59 7.06
C ASN A 102 15.14 -11.15 6.25
N HIS A 103 16.14 -10.59 6.91
CA HIS A 103 17.40 -10.25 6.25
C HIS A 103 18.12 -11.51 5.81
N HIS A 104 18.25 -12.48 6.72
CA HIS A 104 18.84 -13.78 6.42
C HIS A 104 18.08 -14.54 5.34
N PHE A 105 16.72 -14.55 5.39
CA PHE A 105 15.90 -15.13 4.35
C PHE A 105 16.14 -14.47 2.99
N GLY A 106 16.17 -13.14 2.95
CA GLY A 106 16.43 -12.37 1.73
C GLY A 106 17.81 -12.68 1.14
N GLU A 107 18.86 -12.73 1.96
CA GLU A 107 20.22 -13.10 1.52
C GLU A 107 20.31 -14.52 0.95
N GLN A 108 19.63 -15.47 1.61
CA GLN A 108 19.55 -16.84 1.09
C GLN A 108 18.86 -16.86 -0.28
N CYS A 109 17.71 -16.19 -0.41
CA CYS A 109 16.96 -16.16 -1.67
C CYS A 109 17.74 -15.48 -2.80
N VAL A 110 18.48 -14.42 -2.51
CA VAL A 110 19.34 -13.76 -3.52
C VAL A 110 20.40 -14.69 -4.05
N ARG A 111 21.02 -15.51 -3.18
CA ARG A 111 22.14 -16.41 -3.54
C ARG A 111 21.70 -17.77 -4.08
N ASP A 112 20.45 -18.18 -3.79
CA ASP A 112 19.91 -19.46 -4.26
C ASP A 112 19.71 -19.41 -5.80
N PRO A 113 20.40 -20.26 -6.59
CA PRO A 113 20.28 -20.27 -8.05
C PRO A 113 18.88 -20.70 -8.53
N LEU A 114 18.09 -21.39 -7.71
CA LEU A 114 16.73 -21.80 -8.04
C LEU A 114 15.73 -20.64 -7.93
N VAL A 115 16.02 -19.64 -7.10
CA VAL A 115 15.21 -18.43 -6.99
C VAL A 115 15.57 -17.49 -8.13
N ARG A 116 14.63 -17.25 -9.04
CA ARG A 116 14.83 -16.37 -10.21
C ARG A 116 14.16 -15.01 -10.05
N VAL A 117 13.18 -14.92 -9.19
CA VAL A 117 12.43 -13.69 -8.90
C VAL A 117 12.44 -13.44 -7.40
N LEU A 118 12.73 -12.21 -6.99
CA LEU A 118 12.68 -11.79 -5.60
C LEU A 118 11.74 -10.59 -5.46
N PHE A 119 10.73 -10.72 -4.61
CA PHE A 119 9.76 -9.69 -4.31
C PHE A 119 9.94 -9.22 -2.85
N ILE A 120 10.28 -7.96 -2.66
CA ILE A 120 10.44 -7.35 -1.33
C ILE A 120 9.38 -6.26 -1.14
N SER A 121 8.44 -6.51 -0.24
CA SER A 121 7.49 -5.48 0.19
C SER A 121 8.15 -4.57 1.22
N GLY A 122 8.13 -3.27 0.97
CA GLY A 122 8.68 -2.26 1.86
C GLY A 122 9.05 -0.98 1.12
N GLY A 123 9.47 0.04 1.85
CA GLY A 123 9.93 1.29 1.25
C GLY A 123 11.19 1.12 0.39
N GLY A 124 11.49 2.15 -0.41
CA GLY A 124 12.64 2.13 -1.31
C GLY A 124 13.98 1.81 -0.62
N GLU A 125 14.13 2.21 0.65
CA GLU A 125 15.31 1.88 1.47
C GLU A 125 15.49 0.36 1.66
N VAL A 126 14.39 -0.37 1.94
CA VAL A 126 14.41 -1.83 2.10
C VAL A 126 14.73 -2.51 0.78
N GLY A 127 14.15 -2.02 -0.33
CA GLY A 127 14.47 -2.51 -1.67
C GLY A 127 15.93 -2.30 -2.04
N ALA A 128 16.50 -1.15 -1.70
CA ALA A 128 17.89 -0.82 -2.02
C ALA A 128 18.92 -1.76 -1.36
N VAL A 129 18.59 -2.35 -0.21
CA VAL A 129 19.46 -3.32 0.48
C VAL A 129 19.77 -4.52 -0.41
N TYR A 130 18.75 -5.05 -1.11
CA TYR A 130 18.90 -6.26 -1.93
C TYR A 130 19.16 -5.97 -3.41
N ALA A 131 18.93 -4.75 -3.88
CA ALA A 131 18.99 -4.41 -5.31
C ALA A 131 20.35 -4.73 -5.95
N ARG A 132 21.45 -4.40 -5.25
CA ARG A 132 22.81 -4.65 -5.74
C ARG A 132 23.10 -6.14 -5.88
N GLU A 133 22.74 -6.93 -4.87
CA GLU A 133 22.98 -8.38 -4.89
C GLU A 133 22.05 -9.07 -5.90
N ALA A 134 20.77 -8.69 -5.95
CA ALA A 134 19.83 -9.21 -6.94
C ALA A 134 20.31 -8.98 -8.37
N HIS A 135 20.85 -7.79 -8.64
CA HIS A 135 21.50 -7.47 -9.90
C HIS A 135 22.70 -8.39 -10.18
N ALA A 136 23.60 -8.57 -9.22
CA ALA A 136 24.81 -9.39 -9.38
C ALA A 136 24.50 -10.87 -9.64
N PHE A 137 23.34 -11.37 -9.19
CA PHE A 137 22.87 -12.73 -9.38
C PHE A 137 21.82 -12.90 -10.50
N ASP A 138 21.66 -11.91 -11.36
CA ASP A 138 20.74 -11.92 -12.52
C ASP A 138 19.30 -12.32 -12.12
N LYS A 139 18.74 -11.64 -11.12
CA LYS A 139 17.37 -11.89 -10.66
C LYS A 139 16.43 -10.78 -11.09
N LEU A 140 15.21 -11.16 -11.45
CA LEU A 140 14.10 -10.21 -11.53
C LEU A 140 13.75 -9.78 -10.11
N PHE A 141 13.87 -8.50 -9.83
CA PHE A 141 13.74 -7.97 -8.49
C PHE A 141 12.64 -6.91 -8.40
N PHE A 142 11.67 -7.13 -7.51
CA PHE A 142 10.60 -6.20 -7.20
C PHE A 142 10.86 -5.54 -5.86
N ALA A 143 10.84 -4.21 -5.82
CA ALA A 143 10.94 -3.41 -4.61
C ALA A 143 9.69 -2.56 -4.41
N GLY A 144 9.15 -2.56 -3.22
CA GLY A 144 7.96 -1.80 -2.86
C GLY A 144 6.66 -2.62 -2.91
N PRO A 145 5.49 -1.98 -2.95
CA PRO A 145 5.30 -0.54 -2.98
C PRO A 145 5.32 0.12 -1.61
N SER A 146 5.61 1.41 -1.63
CA SER A 146 5.51 2.33 -0.50
C SER A 146 4.82 3.60 -0.96
N GLY A 147 4.16 4.34 -0.07
CA GLY A 147 3.43 5.49 -0.54
C GLY A 147 3.00 6.50 0.51
N LEU A 148 2.60 7.65 -0.01
CA LEU A 148 1.98 8.74 0.73
C LEU A 148 0.78 9.27 -0.09
N PRO A 149 -0.26 8.45 -0.31
CA PRO A 149 -1.33 8.75 -1.25
C PRO A 149 -2.04 10.07 -0.96
N PRO A 150 -2.09 11.00 -1.93
CA PRO A 150 -2.96 12.17 -1.86
C PRO A 150 -4.36 11.87 -2.40
N VAL A 151 -5.31 12.71 -1.97
CA VAL A 151 -6.60 12.86 -2.64
C VAL A 151 -6.81 14.32 -3.00
N ILE A 152 -7.43 14.59 -4.16
CA ILE A 152 -7.85 15.91 -4.57
C ILE A 152 -9.38 15.97 -4.56
N LEU A 153 -9.93 16.99 -3.91
CA LEU A 153 -11.32 17.36 -4.07
C LEU A 153 -11.39 18.63 -4.93
N PHE A 154 -11.71 18.44 -6.20
CA PHE A 154 -11.88 19.55 -7.16
C PHE A 154 -13.09 20.39 -6.81
N ARG A 155 -13.22 21.56 -7.40
CA ARG A 155 -14.26 22.54 -7.10
C ARG A 155 -15.69 21.97 -7.10
N ASP A 156 -15.96 21.05 -8.01
CA ASP A 156 -17.25 20.38 -8.21
C ASP A 156 -17.34 18.97 -7.60
N ALA A 157 -16.38 18.61 -6.71
CA ALA A 157 -16.35 17.31 -6.08
C ALA A 157 -17.68 16.99 -5.36
N PRO A 158 -18.26 15.79 -5.58
CA PRO A 158 -19.47 15.35 -4.91
C PRO A 158 -19.14 14.99 -3.44
N LEU A 159 -19.25 15.96 -2.54
CA LEU A 159 -18.80 15.81 -1.13
C LEU A 159 -19.51 14.67 -0.38
N LYS A 160 -20.74 14.32 -0.75
CA LYS A 160 -21.47 13.21 -0.11
C LYS A 160 -20.80 11.85 -0.35
N GLU A 161 -20.20 11.67 -1.49
CA GLU A 161 -19.45 10.46 -1.89
C GLU A 161 -17.97 10.56 -1.52
N ALA A 162 -17.37 11.73 -1.76
CA ALA A 162 -15.95 11.97 -1.53
C ALA A 162 -15.54 11.91 -0.05
N VAL A 163 -16.31 12.53 0.83
CA VAL A 163 -15.95 12.62 2.27
C VAL A 163 -15.94 11.22 2.95
N PRO A 164 -16.95 10.35 2.76
CA PRO A 164 -16.90 9.00 3.28
C PRO A 164 -15.69 8.21 2.78
N PHE A 165 -15.33 8.33 1.51
CA PHE A 165 -14.12 7.72 0.97
C PHE A 165 -12.88 8.26 1.65
N VAL A 166 -12.71 9.58 1.73
CA VAL A 166 -11.52 10.22 2.34
C VAL A 166 -11.32 9.76 3.77
N VAL A 167 -12.36 9.83 4.60
CA VAL A 167 -12.25 9.48 6.03
C VAL A 167 -12.00 8.00 6.23
N ARG A 168 -12.80 7.14 5.59
CA ARG A 168 -12.64 5.69 5.72
C ARG A 168 -11.29 5.23 5.19
N ARG A 169 -10.85 5.76 4.05
CA ARG A 169 -9.57 5.40 3.44
C ARG A 169 -8.37 5.90 4.24
N ALA A 170 -8.44 7.10 4.86
CA ALA A 170 -7.38 7.64 5.69
C ALA A 170 -7.14 6.83 6.97
N PHE A 171 -8.21 6.33 7.58
CA PHE A 171 -8.16 5.67 8.89
C PHE A 171 -8.34 4.15 8.83
N LEU A 172 -8.38 3.57 7.64
CA LEU A 172 -8.45 2.13 7.43
C LEU A 172 -7.24 1.43 8.09
N ASN A 173 -7.50 0.39 8.91
CA ASN A 173 -6.46 -0.28 9.69
C ASN A 173 -5.61 0.68 10.55
N GLY A 174 -6.22 1.73 11.11
CA GLY A 174 -5.46 2.77 11.80
C GLY A 174 -4.47 3.52 10.91
N GLY A 175 -4.73 3.60 9.61
CA GLY A 175 -3.85 4.25 8.65
C GLY A 175 -2.56 3.49 8.36
N GLN A 176 -2.53 2.17 8.55
CA GLN A 176 -1.33 1.33 8.43
C GLN A 176 -1.17 0.66 7.05
N TYR A 177 -2.01 0.94 6.04
CA TYR A 177 -1.77 0.47 4.67
C TYR A 177 -1.01 1.51 3.85
N CYS A 178 -0.13 1.04 2.95
CA CYS A 178 0.54 1.90 1.97
C CYS A 178 -0.44 2.68 1.08
N THR A 179 -1.67 2.20 0.93
CA THR A 179 -2.74 2.83 0.15
C THR A 179 -3.64 3.76 0.94
N THR A 180 -3.41 3.97 2.25
CA THR A 180 -4.21 4.91 3.05
C THR A 180 -3.89 6.36 2.72
N LEU A 181 -4.93 7.18 2.64
CA LEU A 181 -4.78 8.61 2.36
C LEU A 181 -4.11 9.33 3.52
N LYS A 182 -3.17 10.23 3.21
CA LYS A 182 -2.46 11.04 4.21
C LYS A 182 -2.60 12.54 3.96
N ARG A 183 -2.92 12.93 2.74
CA ARG A 183 -3.02 14.32 2.30
C ARG A 183 -4.28 14.51 1.47
N ALA A 184 -5.10 15.51 1.82
CA ALA A 184 -6.27 15.92 1.06
C ALA A 184 -6.10 17.36 0.59
N TYR A 185 -5.95 17.57 -0.71
CA TYR A 185 -5.91 18.87 -1.35
C TYR A 185 -7.33 19.22 -1.79
N ILE A 186 -7.88 20.30 -1.23
CA ILE A 186 -9.29 20.63 -1.38
C ILE A 186 -9.42 22.04 -1.95
N HIS A 187 -10.17 22.18 -3.04
CA HIS A 187 -10.43 23.50 -3.63
C HIS A 187 -11.04 24.44 -2.58
N ARG A 188 -10.52 25.67 -2.50
CA ARG A 188 -10.89 26.64 -1.45
C ARG A 188 -12.38 26.93 -1.36
N ASP A 189 -13.13 26.93 -2.47
CA ASP A 189 -14.55 27.24 -2.51
C ASP A 189 -15.41 26.21 -1.77
N ILE A 190 -14.94 24.93 -1.70
CA ILE A 190 -15.61 23.84 -1.00
C ILE A 190 -14.89 23.44 0.30
N PHE A 191 -13.76 24.07 0.61
CA PHE A 191 -12.90 23.65 1.73
C PHE A 191 -13.62 23.71 3.10
N ALA A 192 -14.35 24.76 3.37
CA ALA A 192 -15.05 24.93 4.65
C ALA A 192 -16.13 23.87 4.86
N GLU A 193 -16.88 23.54 3.80
CA GLU A 193 -17.92 22.52 3.84
C GLU A 193 -17.29 21.11 3.94
N ALA A 194 -16.31 20.79 3.11
CA ALA A 194 -15.60 19.52 3.16
C ALA A 194 -14.98 19.28 4.53
N ARG A 195 -14.29 20.29 5.12
CA ARG A 195 -13.72 20.21 6.47
C ARG A 195 -14.77 19.90 7.52
N LYS A 196 -15.93 20.60 7.47
CA LYS A 196 -17.04 20.36 8.40
C LYS A 196 -17.55 18.91 8.31
N LEU A 197 -17.75 18.40 7.09
CA LEU A 197 -18.23 17.04 6.85
C LEU A 197 -17.19 16.00 7.27
N ILE A 198 -15.90 16.22 6.98
CA ILE A 198 -14.80 15.34 7.41
C ILE A 198 -14.75 15.25 8.94
N LEU A 199 -14.83 16.40 9.66
CA LEU A 199 -14.84 16.42 11.13
C LEU A 199 -16.05 15.66 11.69
N ALA A 200 -17.23 15.84 11.12
CA ALA A 200 -18.44 15.13 11.55
C ALA A 200 -18.28 13.61 11.38
N GLN A 201 -17.73 13.18 10.25
CA GLN A 201 -17.54 11.74 9.98
C GLN A 201 -16.39 11.13 10.79
N MET A 202 -15.33 11.88 11.07
CA MET A 202 -14.26 11.44 11.96
C MET A 202 -14.75 11.17 13.40
N ALA A 203 -15.76 11.89 13.87
CA ALA A 203 -16.36 11.67 15.18
C ALA A 203 -17.01 10.27 15.31
N GLU A 204 -17.32 9.62 14.20
CA GLU A 204 -17.87 8.25 14.13
C GLU A 204 -16.77 7.15 14.16
N ILE A 205 -15.49 7.53 14.01
CA ILE A 205 -14.37 6.60 14.01
C ILE A 205 -14.16 6.04 15.42
N ARG A 206 -14.44 4.77 15.58
CA ARG A 206 -14.28 4.08 16.87
C ARG A 206 -12.87 3.52 17.01
N VAL A 207 -12.20 3.97 18.07
CA VAL A 207 -10.94 3.39 18.55
C VAL A 207 -11.26 2.40 19.66
N GLY A 208 -10.74 1.17 19.59
CA GLY A 208 -11.09 0.16 20.58
C GLY A 208 -10.48 -1.21 20.34
N ASP A 209 -10.99 -2.20 21.08
CA ASP A 209 -10.55 -3.59 20.96
C ASP A 209 -10.63 -4.07 19.49
N PRO A 210 -9.55 -4.64 18.94
CA PRO A 210 -9.55 -5.21 17.59
C PRO A 210 -10.59 -6.32 17.39
N GLY A 211 -11.01 -7.00 18.44
CA GLY A 211 -12.06 -8.04 18.39
C GLY A 211 -13.48 -7.49 18.28
N ASP A 212 -13.72 -6.22 18.59
CA ASP A 212 -15.03 -5.58 18.43
C ASP A 212 -15.28 -5.22 16.96
N PRO A 213 -16.36 -5.76 16.32
CA PRO A 213 -16.66 -5.50 14.92
C PRO A 213 -16.98 -4.04 14.59
N LEU A 214 -17.23 -3.20 15.59
CA LEU A 214 -17.44 -1.77 15.41
C LEU A 214 -16.14 -0.97 15.46
N THR A 215 -15.03 -1.57 15.89
CA THR A 215 -13.72 -0.92 15.93
C THR A 215 -13.21 -0.64 14.51
N TRP A 216 -12.73 0.59 14.31
CA TRP A 216 -12.10 1.03 13.07
C TRP A 216 -10.58 1.20 13.22
N ILE A 217 -10.14 1.60 14.39
CA ILE A 217 -8.74 1.76 14.76
C ILE A 217 -8.47 0.92 16.01
N GLY A 218 -7.63 -0.09 15.88
CA GLY A 218 -7.08 -0.85 17.01
C GLY A 218 -5.78 -0.23 17.55
N PRO A 219 -5.09 -0.90 18.49
CA PRO A 219 -3.79 -0.43 18.97
C PRO A 219 -2.73 -0.48 17.86
N ILE A 220 -1.86 0.52 17.80
CA ILE A 220 -0.75 0.57 16.85
C ILE A 220 0.48 -0.08 17.50
N ARG A 221 0.65 -1.38 17.30
CA ARG A 221 1.69 -2.19 17.94
C ARG A 221 3.05 -2.10 17.25
N VAL A 222 3.06 -1.78 15.96
CA VAL A 222 4.29 -1.68 15.17
C VAL A 222 5.08 -0.44 15.56
N GLU A 223 6.25 -0.63 16.15
CA GLU A 223 7.11 0.48 16.63
C GLU A 223 7.54 1.41 15.48
N ARG A 224 7.90 0.84 14.34
CA ARG A 224 8.25 1.63 13.15
C ARG A 224 7.11 2.58 12.75
N THR A 225 5.86 2.14 12.82
CA THR A 225 4.70 2.99 12.53
C THR A 225 4.64 4.17 13.49
N ARG A 226 4.83 3.92 14.79
CA ARG A 226 4.85 4.98 15.79
C ARG A 226 5.99 5.98 15.56
N ALA A 227 7.19 5.48 15.26
CA ALA A 227 8.36 6.33 14.97
C ALA A 227 8.17 7.19 13.70
N LEU A 228 7.55 6.64 12.65
CA LEU A 228 7.21 7.41 11.45
C LEU A 228 6.20 8.51 11.77
N LEU A 229 5.21 8.20 12.59
CA LEU A 229 4.20 9.17 13.02
C LEU A 229 4.81 10.29 13.88
N ASP A 230 5.70 9.96 14.81
CA ASP A 230 6.41 10.93 15.65
C ASP A 230 7.27 11.89 14.78
N ARG A 231 7.93 11.37 13.73
CA ARG A 231 8.65 12.21 12.75
C ARG A 231 7.73 13.13 11.97
N ALA A 232 6.57 12.62 11.55
CA ALA A 232 5.60 13.45 10.84
C ALA A 232 5.05 14.55 11.73
N LEU A 233 4.77 14.27 13.00
CA LEU A 233 4.33 15.26 13.99
C LEU A 233 5.37 16.36 14.19
N ALA A 234 6.66 16.00 14.27
CA ALA A 234 7.74 16.96 14.39
C ALA A 234 7.89 17.87 13.15
N ALA A 235 7.42 17.42 11.98
CA ALA A 235 7.43 18.19 10.74
C ALA A 235 6.19 19.09 10.55
N LEU A 236 5.23 19.07 11.49
CA LEU A 236 3.97 19.84 11.42
C LEU A 236 4.08 21.21 12.12
N ASP A 237 5.22 21.87 12.00
CA ASP A 237 5.39 23.21 12.58
C ASP A 237 4.37 24.20 11.96
N GLY A 238 3.68 24.97 12.82
CA GLY A 238 2.65 25.92 12.40
C GLY A 238 1.33 25.30 11.90
N ALA A 239 1.19 23.97 11.89
CA ALA A 239 -0.07 23.34 11.51
C ALA A 239 -1.16 23.53 12.56
N LYS A 240 -2.39 23.75 12.11
CA LYS A 240 -3.56 23.83 12.97
C LYS A 240 -4.15 22.44 13.21
N PHE A 241 -4.08 21.95 14.44
CA PHE A 241 -4.73 20.70 14.82
C PHE A 241 -6.24 20.90 14.93
N LEU A 242 -7.00 20.30 14.03
CA LEU A 242 -8.47 20.28 14.03
C LEU A 242 -9.01 19.18 14.94
N VAL A 243 -8.34 18.02 14.92
CA VAL A 243 -8.50 16.94 15.89
C VAL A 243 -7.11 16.67 16.47
N PRO A 244 -6.92 16.87 17.81
CA PRO A 244 -5.60 16.77 18.41
C PRO A 244 -5.06 15.34 18.39
N TYR A 245 -3.75 15.21 18.22
CA TYR A 245 -3.08 13.95 18.42
C TYR A 245 -3.17 13.50 19.88
N ARG A 246 -3.62 12.27 20.09
CA ARG A 246 -3.69 11.64 21.41
C ARG A 246 -3.07 10.25 21.32
N ARG A 247 -2.16 9.96 22.23
CA ARG A 247 -1.51 8.65 22.34
C ARG A 247 -1.43 8.23 23.80
N GLU A 248 -1.84 7.00 24.06
CA GLU A 248 -1.70 6.32 25.34
C GLU A 248 -1.14 4.92 25.07
N GLY A 249 0.16 4.76 25.27
CA GLY A 249 0.86 3.53 24.91
C GLY A 249 0.75 3.18 23.42
N GLU A 250 0.13 2.06 23.11
CA GLU A 250 -0.13 1.59 21.74
C GLU A 250 -1.43 2.21 21.15
N TRP A 251 -2.25 2.83 21.96
CA TRP A 251 -3.51 3.42 21.54
C TRP A 251 -3.30 4.81 20.97
N GLN A 252 -3.73 5.02 19.74
CA GLN A 252 -3.62 6.28 19.04
C GLN A 252 -4.96 6.61 18.40
N GLY A 253 -5.51 7.76 18.75
CA GLY A 253 -6.73 8.29 18.13
C GLY A 253 -6.46 8.82 16.72
N PRO A 254 -7.51 8.93 15.89
CA PRO A 254 -7.41 9.62 14.61
C PRO A 254 -7.13 11.11 14.87
N PHE A 255 -6.19 11.69 14.11
CA PHE A 255 -5.95 13.13 14.21
C PHE A 255 -5.92 13.79 12.83
N LEU A 256 -6.32 15.05 12.83
CA LEU A 256 -6.54 15.86 11.64
C LEU A 256 -5.84 17.20 11.79
N VAL A 257 -5.08 17.57 10.78
CA VAL A 257 -4.45 18.88 10.73
C VAL A 257 -4.88 19.65 9.50
N GLU A 258 -4.94 20.97 9.63
CA GLU A 258 -5.03 21.91 8.51
C GLU A 258 -3.65 22.57 8.37
N THR A 259 -3.03 22.40 7.21
CA THR A 259 -1.70 22.92 6.93
C THR A 259 -1.54 23.25 5.45
N PRO A 260 -0.85 24.36 5.11
CA PRO A 260 -0.48 24.64 3.72
C PRO A 260 0.60 23.66 3.21
N GLU A 261 1.44 23.12 4.09
CA GLU A 261 2.58 22.26 3.75
C GLU A 261 2.46 20.93 4.49
N PRO A 262 1.75 19.94 3.90
CA PRO A 262 1.67 18.61 4.50
C PRO A 262 3.03 17.88 4.35
N PRO A 263 3.44 17.06 5.35
CA PRO A 263 4.69 16.32 5.29
C PRO A 263 4.79 15.47 4.01
N ASP A 264 5.93 15.53 3.32
CA ASP A 264 6.26 14.68 2.17
C ASP A 264 7.31 13.63 2.56
N LEU A 265 6.93 12.77 3.49
CA LEU A 265 7.72 11.65 3.98
C LEU A 265 6.82 10.42 4.16
N GLU A 266 7.38 9.21 4.05
CA GLU A 266 6.62 7.99 4.29
C GLU A 266 5.96 8.05 5.67
N LEU A 267 4.65 7.81 5.70
CA LEU A 267 3.85 7.98 6.90
C LEU A 267 2.81 6.87 7.02
N PHE A 268 2.83 6.17 8.14
CA PHE A 268 1.79 5.24 8.59
C PHE A 268 1.16 5.77 9.88
N GLY A 269 -0.04 5.28 10.20
CA GLY A 269 -0.79 5.70 11.38
C GLY A 269 -2.02 6.57 11.05
N PRO A 270 -2.86 6.86 12.06
CA PRO A 270 -4.17 7.45 11.88
C PRO A 270 -4.13 8.98 11.68
N PHE A 271 -3.48 9.43 10.64
CA PHE A 271 -3.22 10.82 10.29
C PHE A 271 -3.88 11.22 8.98
N LEU A 272 -4.42 12.44 8.92
CA LEU A 272 -4.82 13.10 7.69
C LEU A 272 -4.51 14.59 7.75
N ALA A 273 -3.90 15.14 6.70
CA ALA A 273 -3.71 16.57 6.50
C ALA A 273 -4.71 17.12 5.48
N LEU A 274 -5.36 18.23 5.81
CA LEU A 274 -6.18 19.01 4.89
C LEU A 274 -5.41 20.23 4.42
N THR A 275 -5.33 20.42 3.12
CA THR A 275 -4.62 21.54 2.50
C THR A 275 -5.57 22.27 1.56
N PRO A 276 -5.90 23.54 1.84
CA PRO A 276 -6.67 24.34 0.91
C PRO A 276 -5.84 24.67 -0.33
N ALA A 277 -6.42 24.51 -1.50
CA ALA A 277 -5.84 24.90 -2.78
C ALA A 277 -6.62 26.08 -3.38
N ALA A 278 -5.93 27.10 -3.85
CA ALA A 278 -6.57 28.30 -4.41
C ALA A 278 -7.27 28.01 -5.75
N SER A 279 -6.87 26.95 -6.43
CA SER A 279 -7.48 26.45 -7.66
C SER A 279 -7.25 24.95 -7.84
N ASP A 280 -8.04 24.32 -8.73
CA ASP A 280 -7.83 22.92 -9.14
C ASP A 280 -6.44 22.69 -9.74
N GLY A 281 -5.94 23.64 -10.53
CA GLY A 281 -4.58 23.59 -11.10
C GLY A 281 -3.47 23.64 -10.06
N GLU A 282 -3.64 24.41 -8.98
CA GLU A 282 -2.69 24.39 -7.85
C GLU A 282 -2.68 23.03 -7.16
N ALA A 283 -3.85 22.48 -6.84
CA ALA A 283 -3.95 21.15 -6.23
C ALA A 283 -3.21 20.09 -7.07
N VAL A 284 -3.42 20.09 -8.38
CA VAL A 284 -2.74 19.21 -9.33
C VAL A 284 -1.23 19.41 -9.28
N THR A 285 -0.75 20.66 -9.38
CA THR A 285 0.68 20.98 -9.38
C THR A 285 1.36 20.47 -8.10
N ARG A 286 0.74 20.67 -6.94
CA ARG A 286 1.29 20.23 -5.65
C ARG A 286 1.34 18.71 -5.52
N VAL A 287 0.34 18.02 -6.01
CA VAL A 287 0.27 16.55 -6.00
C VAL A 287 1.33 15.94 -6.91
N LEU A 288 1.57 16.54 -8.09
CA LEU A 288 2.61 16.09 -9.04
C LEU A 288 4.05 16.23 -8.51
N GLN A 289 4.26 17.03 -7.46
CA GLN A 289 5.57 17.22 -6.81
C GLN A 289 5.89 16.17 -5.74
N SER A 290 4.97 15.24 -5.47
CA SER A 290 5.18 14.20 -4.44
C SER A 290 6.37 13.32 -4.76
N ARG A 291 7.22 13.07 -3.76
CA ARG A 291 8.33 12.10 -3.83
C ARG A 291 7.85 10.66 -3.91
N TYR A 292 6.58 10.41 -3.54
CA TYR A 292 5.98 9.08 -3.46
C TYR A 292 4.82 8.94 -4.46
N PRO A 293 5.10 8.84 -5.77
CA PRO A 293 4.06 8.74 -6.79
C PRO A 293 3.49 7.31 -6.88
N PHE A 294 2.88 6.85 -5.81
CA PHE A 294 2.27 5.54 -5.68
C PHE A 294 0.84 5.53 -6.22
N LEU A 295 -0.05 6.20 -5.52
CA LEU A 295 -1.47 6.27 -5.79
C LEU A 295 -1.95 7.70 -5.65
N VAL A 296 -2.74 8.18 -6.61
CA VAL A 296 -3.52 9.40 -6.49
C VAL A 296 -5.00 9.11 -6.67
N SER A 297 -5.84 9.73 -5.85
CA SER A 297 -7.30 9.70 -6.01
C SER A 297 -7.81 11.12 -6.21
N PHE A 298 -8.91 11.29 -6.92
CA PHE A 298 -9.57 12.59 -7.02
C PHE A 298 -11.08 12.44 -7.20
N PHE A 299 -11.80 13.48 -6.81
CA PHE A 299 -13.25 13.62 -6.96
C PHE A 299 -13.58 14.93 -7.67
N GLY A 300 -14.57 14.89 -8.54
CA GLY A 300 -14.94 15.98 -9.43
C GLY A 300 -14.23 15.92 -10.78
N ALA A 301 -14.42 16.95 -11.59
CA ALA A 301 -13.87 17.04 -12.94
C ALA A 301 -12.44 17.67 -12.90
N PRO A 302 -11.39 16.92 -13.23
CA PRO A 302 -10.05 17.47 -13.27
C PRO A 302 -9.87 18.45 -14.44
N PRO A 303 -8.97 19.44 -14.33
CA PRO A 303 -8.57 20.28 -15.47
C PRO A 303 -8.12 19.43 -16.67
N PRO A 304 -8.30 19.91 -17.92
CA PRO A 304 -7.88 19.18 -19.12
C PRO A 304 -6.40 18.74 -19.06
N GLY A 305 -6.10 17.52 -19.49
CA GLY A 305 -4.75 16.94 -19.52
C GLY A 305 -4.24 16.49 -18.15
N THR A 306 -5.04 16.57 -17.09
CA THR A 306 -4.63 16.18 -15.72
C THR A 306 -4.56 14.67 -15.56
N LYS A 307 -5.52 13.93 -16.13
CA LYS A 307 -5.55 12.46 -16.02
C LYS A 307 -4.33 11.83 -16.66
N GLU A 308 -3.94 12.32 -17.81
CA GLU A 308 -2.76 11.89 -18.56
C GLU A 308 -1.49 12.13 -17.72
N LYS A 309 -1.34 13.34 -17.16
CA LYS A 309 -0.21 13.66 -16.26
C LYS A 309 -0.16 12.78 -15.04
N PHE A 310 -1.32 12.46 -14.44
CA PHE A 310 -1.36 11.54 -13.31
C PHE A 310 -0.97 10.13 -13.71
N GLN A 311 -1.42 9.62 -14.87
CA GLN A 311 -1.05 8.30 -15.39
C GLN A 311 0.45 8.20 -15.72
N GLU A 312 1.06 9.29 -16.17
CA GLU A 312 2.51 9.36 -16.39
C GLU A 312 3.31 9.43 -15.10
N THR A 313 2.77 10.09 -14.06
CA THR A 313 3.49 10.34 -12.80
C THR A 313 3.26 9.28 -11.76
N PHE A 314 2.02 8.82 -11.57
CA PHE A 314 1.64 7.87 -10.51
C PHE A 314 1.57 6.44 -11.05
N GLY A 315 1.81 5.47 -10.18
CA GLY A 315 1.57 4.07 -10.50
C GLY A 315 0.08 3.78 -10.65
N MET A 316 -0.75 4.31 -9.74
CA MET A 316 -2.20 4.09 -9.74
C MET A 316 -2.95 5.43 -9.71
N VAL A 317 -4.03 5.51 -10.50
CA VAL A 317 -4.88 6.72 -10.59
C VAL A 317 -6.34 6.31 -10.43
N TYR A 318 -7.01 6.88 -9.43
CA TYR A 318 -8.42 6.58 -9.15
C TYR A 318 -9.30 7.82 -9.33
N ASP A 319 -10.16 7.72 -10.29
CA ASP A 319 -11.14 8.74 -10.70
C ASP A 319 -12.48 8.46 -10.03
N ASN A 320 -12.92 9.33 -9.14
CA ASN A 320 -14.17 9.19 -8.39
C ASN A 320 -14.39 7.76 -7.84
N PRO A 321 -13.41 7.21 -7.07
CA PRO A 321 -13.47 5.80 -6.65
C PRO A 321 -14.63 5.52 -5.70
N ASP A 322 -15.31 4.39 -5.92
CA ASP A 322 -16.42 3.88 -5.11
C ASP A 322 -16.02 2.68 -4.22
N PHE A 323 -14.75 2.29 -4.23
CA PHE A 323 -14.22 1.16 -3.47
C PHE A 323 -13.33 1.60 -2.30
N LEU A 324 -13.45 0.93 -1.17
CA LEU A 324 -12.62 1.20 0.02
C LEU A 324 -11.23 0.55 -0.09
N PHE A 325 -11.16 -0.70 -0.53
CA PHE A 325 -9.92 -1.42 -0.79
C PHE A 325 -9.61 -1.41 -2.28
N THR A 326 -8.32 -1.34 -2.62
CA THR A 326 -7.88 -1.48 -4.01
C THR A 326 -8.23 -2.88 -4.52
N PRO A 327 -9.06 -3.00 -5.57
CA PRO A 327 -9.37 -4.28 -6.17
C PRO A 327 -8.09 -5.05 -6.57
N LEU A 328 -8.00 -6.33 -6.21
CA LEU A 328 -6.75 -7.09 -6.40
C LEU A 328 -6.40 -7.33 -7.88
N ARG A 329 -7.37 -7.27 -8.76
CA ARG A 329 -7.17 -7.41 -10.22
C ARG A 329 -6.58 -6.17 -10.89
N LEU A 330 -6.69 -5.01 -10.25
CA LEU A 330 -6.07 -3.82 -10.80
C LEU A 330 -4.55 -3.95 -10.68
N PRO A 331 -3.82 -3.47 -11.70
CA PRO A 331 -2.37 -3.35 -11.60
C PRO A 331 -1.97 -2.61 -10.33
N PHE A 332 -0.91 -3.04 -9.69
CA PHE A 332 -0.50 -2.55 -8.40
C PHE A 332 0.99 -2.23 -8.37
N GLY A 333 1.35 -1.04 -7.92
CA GLY A 333 2.72 -0.57 -7.85
C GLY A 333 2.82 0.94 -7.86
N GLY A 334 4.05 1.44 -7.79
CA GLY A 334 4.36 2.86 -7.75
C GLY A 334 5.48 3.23 -8.70
N ARG A 335 5.79 4.52 -8.77
CA ARG A 335 6.91 5.05 -9.53
C ARG A 335 7.96 5.66 -8.59
N GLY A 336 9.16 5.87 -9.10
CA GLY A 336 10.23 6.52 -8.37
C GLY A 336 10.52 5.85 -7.03
N GLU A 337 10.39 6.58 -5.91
CA GLU A 337 10.63 6.05 -4.57
C GLU A 337 9.52 5.12 -4.06
N SER A 338 8.37 5.08 -4.74
CA SER A 338 7.25 4.24 -4.32
C SER A 338 7.34 2.79 -4.76
N GLY A 339 8.20 2.46 -5.70
CA GLY A 339 8.43 1.08 -6.10
C GLY A 339 8.92 0.95 -7.53
N TRP A 340 9.59 -0.17 -7.80
CA TRP A 340 10.21 -0.42 -9.09
C TRP A 340 10.57 -1.91 -9.26
N ILE A 341 10.86 -2.29 -10.51
CA ILE A 341 11.40 -3.59 -10.89
C ILE A 341 12.79 -3.37 -11.48
N LEU A 342 13.75 -4.22 -11.12
CA LEU A 342 15.03 -4.37 -11.82
C LEU A 342 15.04 -5.70 -12.54
N GLU A 343 15.48 -5.67 -13.79
CA GLU A 343 15.66 -6.87 -14.61
C GLU A 343 16.92 -6.75 -15.48
N GLN A 344 17.46 -7.90 -15.90
CA GLN A 344 18.51 -7.96 -16.90
C GLN A 344 17.89 -8.16 -18.28
N ARG A 345 18.20 -7.26 -19.22
CA ARG A 345 17.84 -7.37 -20.63
C ARG A 345 19.08 -7.14 -21.47
N ASP A 346 19.44 -8.09 -22.32
CA ASP A 346 20.59 -7.99 -23.25
C ASP A 346 21.89 -7.57 -22.55
N GLY A 347 22.12 -8.07 -21.33
CA GLY A 347 23.30 -7.75 -20.51
C GLY A 347 23.27 -6.36 -19.86
N GLN A 348 22.14 -5.66 -19.93
CA GLN A 348 21.95 -4.37 -19.28
C GLN A 348 20.90 -4.45 -18.17
N THR A 349 21.13 -3.70 -17.09
CA THR A 349 20.11 -3.53 -16.04
C THR A 349 19.08 -2.51 -16.46
N VAL A 350 17.85 -2.94 -16.55
CA VAL A 350 16.69 -2.10 -16.83
C VAL A 350 15.89 -1.89 -15.55
N LYS A 351 15.63 -0.65 -15.20
CA LYS A 351 14.69 -0.27 -14.14
C LYS A 351 13.36 0.10 -14.77
N ARG A 352 12.29 -0.57 -14.33
CA ARG A 352 10.91 -0.21 -14.70
C ARG A 352 10.14 0.18 -13.45
N ASP A 353 9.24 1.13 -13.56
CA ASP A 353 8.33 1.53 -12.50
C ASP A 353 6.90 1.72 -13.03
N GLY A 354 5.93 1.78 -12.14
CA GLY A 354 4.50 1.85 -12.45
C GLY A 354 3.68 0.82 -11.70
N ALA A 355 2.44 0.67 -12.10
CA ALA A 355 1.59 -0.43 -11.62
C ALA A 355 1.76 -1.66 -12.52
N PHE A 356 1.88 -2.82 -11.92
CA PHE A 356 2.15 -4.08 -12.61
C PHE A 356 0.99 -5.07 -12.42
N ASN A 357 0.69 -5.83 -13.46
CA ASN A 357 -0.07 -7.07 -13.36
C ASN A 357 0.92 -8.21 -13.05
N TYR A 358 0.90 -8.72 -11.84
CA TYR A 358 1.88 -9.72 -11.42
C TYR A 358 1.80 -11.03 -12.21
N SER A 359 0.60 -11.44 -12.68
CA SER A 359 0.48 -12.64 -13.53
C SER A 359 1.26 -12.46 -14.85
N ALA A 360 1.26 -11.26 -15.42
CA ALA A 360 2.05 -10.96 -16.62
C ALA A 360 3.56 -10.85 -16.34
N GLU A 361 3.93 -10.39 -15.15
CA GLU A 361 5.34 -10.13 -14.78
C GLU A 361 6.07 -11.37 -14.26
N LEU A 362 5.34 -12.35 -13.70
CA LEU A 362 5.94 -13.56 -13.11
C LEU A 362 6.07 -14.72 -14.09
N VAL A 363 6.05 -14.43 -15.38
CA VAL A 363 6.32 -15.35 -16.50
C VAL A 363 7.22 -14.68 -17.52
N ARG A 364 7.90 -15.48 -18.34
CA ARG A 364 8.80 -15.02 -19.41
C ARG A 364 8.32 -15.52 -20.77
N ASN A 365 8.56 -14.74 -21.80
CA ASN A 365 8.27 -15.08 -23.19
C ASN A 365 9.12 -16.24 -23.67
#